data_6f5bd7f254dabaa9988c4eae864d8dcb
#
_entry.id   6f5bd7f254dabaa9988c4eae864d8dcb
#
_cell.length_a   1.000
_cell.length_b   1.000
_cell.length_c   1.000
_cell.angle_alpha   90.00
_cell.angle_beta   90.00
_cell.angle_gamma   90.00
#
_symmetry.space_group_name_H-M   'P 1'
#
loop_
_entity.id
_entity.type
_entity.pdbx_description
1 polymer ?
#
loop_
_entity_poly.entity_id
_entity_poly.type
_entity_poly.pdbx_seq_one_letter_code
_entity_poly.pdbx_strand_id
1 'polypeptide(L)'
;MAMSERLAAVTTLTSSIEYLSQRKELRKGGLNDWDIVKDVQAASTPLVRKALGAVSGRRTTTALHVARAAVSAGMLLPGSSRWRGAGSLFLGTTSALLYPRHRYGTDGSDQVAILVQTATGAARLVKSPEAKDALIWYVALQSSLSYAVSGWVKLLGEPWRDASALGGIMRTRTYGHEPMFRWTQDHPRLSRYLTHSVLALECLFPLVYLAGGRLARPVIASAAAFHVTNGFLMGLGRFVSSFVAMHPMVAYTATHRGHPAVEGRDNRAPLTAASLLAGAAAVAGVVAVQRRLRTLEGWHTTRTLTTRNGNELQYEIMSQGDADKPVMVFAAGMVATSEHFSWVTEKLAKETGYGVVTYARAGYAGSRRETDAPYTLAESVDDLVDLVGTVSPRRRVILVGHSLGGELARRAALQLGERVEGVVYLDSSHPDELNRSKQQSDTAKRLSESLTQMVWFLRAGTGILMSRPIWVDALPEAYRKKAFAQYTDVRMWNAGRREWAAVEEDFRAFEGELEPLETHALVVSAQQTVDRDPDQLLMHNELAGAHRGQGRRTEVVVIEGADHDTVLTQSRFAHQVTERIVAFCDAGLVTDATTDEHEGAAK
;
A
#
# COMPACT_ATOMS: atom_id res chain seq x y z
N MET A 1 -13.95 -35.96 -5.97
CA MET A 1 -12.50 -36.08 -6.13
C MET A 1 -12.08 -36.43 -7.56
N ALA A 2 -12.50 -37.56 -8.17
CA ALA A 2 -12.07 -37.92 -9.53
C ALA A 2 -12.39 -36.87 -10.62
N MET A 3 -13.52 -36.19 -10.54
CA MET A 3 -13.86 -35.08 -11.46
C MET A 3 -12.91 -33.89 -11.26
N SER A 4 -12.61 -33.51 -10.01
CA SER A 4 -11.67 -32.44 -9.70
C SER A 4 -10.26 -32.71 -10.23
N GLU A 5 -9.78 -33.96 -10.09
CA GLU A 5 -8.49 -34.37 -10.65
C GLU A 5 -8.41 -34.22 -12.15
N ARG A 6 -9.46 -34.66 -12.87
CA ARG A 6 -9.51 -34.57 -14.33
C ARG A 6 -9.56 -33.13 -14.81
N LEU A 7 -10.39 -32.30 -14.19
CA LEU A 7 -10.48 -30.88 -14.54
C LEU A 7 -9.18 -30.14 -14.28
N ALA A 8 -8.54 -30.38 -13.14
CA ALA A 8 -7.22 -29.81 -12.86
C ALA A 8 -6.13 -30.33 -13.82
N ALA A 9 -6.25 -31.60 -14.26
CA ALA A 9 -5.35 -32.16 -15.28
C ALA A 9 -5.55 -31.51 -16.66
N VAL A 10 -6.78 -31.15 -17.04
CA VAL A 10 -7.04 -30.35 -18.25
C VAL A 10 -6.30 -29.02 -18.18
N THR A 11 -6.39 -28.32 -17.04
CA THR A 11 -5.66 -27.03 -16.85
C THR A 11 -4.16 -27.20 -17.06
N THR A 12 -3.57 -28.23 -16.44
CA THR A 12 -2.11 -28.47 -16.54
C THR A 12 -1.68 -28.95 -17.91
N LEU A 13 -2.51 -29.74 -18.57
CA LEU A 13 -2.28 -30.18 -19.96
C LEU A 13 -2.23 -28.97 -20.89
N THR A 14 -3.28 -28.14 -20.85
CA THR A 14 -3.39 -26.94 -21.67
C THR A 14 -2.22 -25.98 -21.41
N SER A 15 -1.93 -25.67 -20.14
CA SER A 15 -0.79 -24.84 -19.74
C SER A 15 0.53 -25.39 -20.28
N SER A 16 0.78 -26.70 -20.16
CA SER A 16 2.03 -27.30 -20.65
C SER A 16 2.14 -27.25 -22.18
N ILE A 17 1.03 -27.46 -22.91
CA ILE A 17 1.00 -27.33 -24.37
C ILE A 17 1.27 -25.89 -24.81
N GLU A 18 0.68 -24.90 -24.14
CA GLU A 18 0.91 -23.47 -24.40
C GLU A 18 2.40 -23.13 -24.24
N TYR A 19 3.04 -23.52 -23.12
CA TYR A 19 4.48 -23.28 -22.92
C TYR A 19 5.37 -24.02 -23.91
N LEU A 20 5.01 -25.22 -24.31
CA LEU A 20 5.73 -25.96 -25.35
C LEU A 20 5.60 -25.29 -26.73
N SER A 21 4.45 -24.72 -27.07
CA SER A 21 4.25 -23.96 -28.31
C SER A 21 5.06 -22.65 -28.31
N GLN A 22 5.20 -22.02 -27.13
CA GLN A 22 5.90 -20.76 -26.93
C GLN A 22 7.36 -20.95 -26.44
N ARG A 23 7.96 -22.12 -26.62
CA ARG A 23 9.32 -22.44 -26.13
C ARG A 23 10.42 -21.49 -26.60
N LYS A 24 10.17 -20.70 -27.66
CA LYS A 24 11.07 -19.64 -28.11
C LYS A 24 11.25 -18.55 -27.06
N GLU A 25 10.24 -18.29 -26.23
CA GLU A 25 10.27 -17.28 -25.17
C GLU A 25 11.20 -17.64 -23.98
N LEU A 26 11.67 -18.89 -23.92
CA LEU A 26 12.70 -19.35 -22.96
C LEU A 26 14.14 -19.04 -23.42
N ARG A 27 14.32 -18.46 -24.63
CA ARG A 27 15.63 -18.09 -25.16
C ARG A 27 16.09 -16.76 -24.58
N LYS A 28 17.38 -16.46 -24.74
CA LYS A 28 17.94 -15.14 -24.40
C LYS A 28 17.17 -14.03 -25.13
N GLY A 29 16.74 -13.03 -24.39
CA GLY A 29 15.90 -11.94 -24.88
C GLY A 29 14.41 -12.25 -25.05
N GLY A 30 13.95 -13.48 -24.74
CA GLY A 30 12.51 -13.80 -24.71
C GLY A 30 11.84 -13.38 -23.40
N LEU A 31 10.50 -13.35 -23.41
CA LEU A 31 9.68 -12.91 -22.26
C LEU A 31 9.94 -13.73 -20.98
N ASN A 32 10.35 -14.99 -21.09
CA ASN A 32 10.67 -15.89 -19.99
C ASN A 32 12.18 -16.23 -19.94
N ASP A 33 13.04 -15.29 -20.36
CA ASP A 33 14.49 -15.41 -20.22
C ASP A 33 14.86 -15.49 -18.73
N TRP A 34 15.57 -16.59 -18.35
CA TRP A 34 15.91 -16.81 -16.95
C TRP A 34 16.89 -15.77 -16.41
N ASP A 35 17.78 -15.25 -17.25
CA ASP A 35 18.76 -14.26 -16.79
C ASP A 35 18.09 -12.94 -16.34
N ILE A 36 16.88 -12.66 -16.82
CA ILE A 36 16.04 -11.52 -16.40
C ILE A 36 15.12 -11.94 -15.24
N VAL A 37 14.45 -13.09 -15.36
CA VAL A 37 13.46 -13.53 -14.36
C VAL A 37 14.08 -13.83 -12.98
N LYS A 38 15.34 -14.33 -12.94
CA LYS A 38 16.04 -14.67 -11.69
C LYS A 38 16.20 -13.48 -10.73
N ASP A 39 16.31 -12.26 -11.27
CA ASP A 39 16.51 -11.04 -10.45
C ASP A 39 15.29 -10.74 -9.57
N VAL A 40 14.09 -11.07 -10.03
CA VAL A 40 12.85 -10.98 -9.24
C VAL A 40 12.88 -11.90 -8.02
N GLN A 41 13.68 -12.99 -8.08
CA GLN A 41 13.82 -13.99 -7.01
C GLN A 41 15.06 -13.73 -6.13
N ALA A 42 15.74 -12.60 -6.28
CA ALA A 42 16.97 -12.29 -5.52
C ALA A 42 16.75 -12.30 -4.00
N ALA A 43 15.57 -11.88 -3.53
CA ALA A 43 15.17 -11.89 -2.13
C ALA A 43 14.76 -13.26 -1.58
N SER A 44 14.67 -14.30 -2.44
CA SER A 44 14.27 -15.65 -2.02
C SER A 44 15.37 -16.35 -1.20
N THR A 45 14.97 -17.30 -0.33
CA THR A 45 15.94 -18.09 0.46
C THR A 45 16.89 -18.88 -0.43
N PRO A 46 18.12 -19.21 0.04
CA PRO A 46 19.10 -19.97 -0.74
C PRO A 46 18.56 -21.30 -1.25
N LEU A 47 17.72 -22.00 -0.47
CA LEU A 47 17.10 -23.27 -0.85
C LEU A 47 16.14 -23.10 -2.03
N VAL A 48 15.29 -22.07 -1.98
CA VAL A 48 14.34 -21.75 -3.07
C VAL A 48 15.11 -21.40 -4.33
N ARG A 49 16.13 -20.55 -4.26
CA ARG A 49 16.98 -20.20 -5.42
C ARG A 49 17.65 -21.43 -6.04
N LYS A 50 18.16 -22.37 -5.22
CA LYS A 50 18.76 -23.62 -5.71
C LYS A 50 17.73 -24.49 -6.42
N ALA A 51 16.52 -24.64 -5.86
CA ALA A 51 15.43 -25.40 -6.49
C ALA A 51 14.99 -24.78 -7.82
N LEU A 52 14.81 -23.46 -7.87
CA LEU A 52 14.47 -22.75 -9.10
C LEU A 52 15.59 -22.84 -10.14
N GLY A 53 16.85 -22.74 -9.74
CA GLY A 53 18.00 -22.92 -10.61
C GLY A 53 18.04 -24.31 -11.26
N ALA A 54 17.67 -25.35 -10.55
CA ALA A 54 17.62 -26.73 -11.06
C ALA A 54 16.58 -26.91 -12.19
N VAL A 55 15.45 -26.20 -12.14
CA VAL A 55 14.37 -26.28 -13.15
C VAL A 55 14.44 -25.21 -14.23
N SER A 56 15.32 -24.22 -14.08
CA SER A 56 15.39 -23.03 -14.93
C SER A 56 16.00 -23.27 -16.30
N GLY A 57 16.84 -24.29 -16.44
CA GLY A 57 17.49 -24.60 -17.70
C GLY A 57 16.47 -24.90 -18.80
N ARG A 58 16.66 -24.32 -20.00
CA ARG A 58 15.70 -24.45 -21.11
C ARG A 58 15.34 -25.92 -21.42
N ARG A 59 16.33 -26.83 -21.42
CA ARG A 59 16.09 -28.28 -21.67
C ARG A 59 15.26 -28.88 -20.53
N THR A 60 15.61 -28.59 -19.29
CA THR A 60 14.91 -29.08 -18.09
C THR A 60 13.47 -28.57 -18.04
N THR A 61 13.25 -27.26 -18.24
CA THR A 61 11.90 -26.67 -18.30
C THR A 61 11.05 -27.33 -19.39
N THR A 62 11.62 -27.52 -20.60
CA THR A 62 10.91 -28.18 -21.71
C THR A 62 10.59 -29.63 -21.39
N ALA A 63 11.53 -30.40 -20.85
CA ALA A 63 11.32 -31.80 -20.46
C ALA A 63 10.25 -31.94 -19.37
N LEU A 64 10.23 -31.02 -18.39
CA LEU A 64 9.17 -30.97 -17.37
C LEU A 64 7.80 -30.72 -17.98
N HIS A 65 7.66 -29.81 -18.94
CA HIS A 65 6.38 -29.59 -19.61
C HIS A 65 5.92 -30.79 -20.44
N VAL A 66 6.83 -31.51 -21.10
CA VAL A 66 6.52 -32.75 -21.82
C VAL A 66 6.03 -33.82 -20.83
N ALA A 67 6.75 -34.04 -19.72
CA ALA A 67 6.35 -35.00 -18.70
C ALA A 67 4.99 -34.64 -18.06
N ARG A 68 4.76 -33.34 -17.77
CA ARG A 68 3.48 -32.86 -17.26
C ARG A 68 2.34 -33.10 -18.25
N ALA A 69 2.55 -32.82 -19.54
CA ALA A 69 1.54 -33.08 -20.56
C ALA A 69 1.19 -34.59 -20.63
N ALA A 70 2.20 -35.46 -20.60
CA ALA A 70 1.99 -36.91 -20.62
C ALA A 70 1.24 -37.41 -19.37
N VAL A 71 1.65 -36.98 -18.17
CA VAL A 71 0.97 -37.35 -16.91
C VAL A 71 -0.46 -36.80 -16.90
N SER A 72 -0.66 -35.53 -17.31
CA SER A 72 -2.00 -34.92 -17.40
C SER A 72 -2.91 -35.69 -18.34
N ALA A 73 -2.44 -36.08 -19.53
CA ALA A 73 -3.20 -36.89 -20.47
C ALA A 73 -3.59 -38.24 -19.86
N GLY A 74 -2.66 -38.91 -19.17
CA GLY A 74 -2.94 -40.14 -18.42
C GLY A 74 -3.99 -39.94 -17.31
N MET A 75 -3.99 -38.79 -16.65
CA MET A 75 -5.00 -38.45 -15.62
C MET A 75 -6.42 -38.26 -16.15
N LEU A 76 -6.61 -38.03 -17.45
CA LEU A 76 -7.93 -37.92 -18.09
C LEU A 76 -8.59 -39.30 -18.27
N LEU A 77 -7.81 -40.38 -18.34
CA LEU A 77 -8.34 -41.73 -18.47
C LEU A 77 -9.13 -42.14 -17.20
N PRO A 78 -10.13 -43.03 -17.31
CA PRO A 78 -10.85 -43.53 -16.16
C PRO A 78 -9.92 -44.40 -15.27
N GLY A 79 -10.20 -44.41 -13.97
CA GLY A 79 -9.47 -45.23 -13.02
C GLY A 79 -9.41 -44.65 -11.62
N SER A 80 -9.05 -45.47 -10.65
CA SER A 80 -8.96 -45.12 -9.23
C SER A 80 -7.64 -45.56 -8.58
N SER A 81 -6.68 -45.99 -9.37
CA SER A 81 -5.40 -46.54 -8.89
C SER A 81 -4.51 -45.52 -8.19
N ARG A 82 -3.60 -45.97 -7.33
CA ARG A 82 -2.74 -45.12 -6.49
C ARG A 82 -1.75 -44.28 -7.27
N TRP A 83 -1.36 -44.69 -8.49
CA TRP A 83 -0.48 -43.89 -9.35
C TRP A 83 -1.05 -42.49 -9.63
N ARG A 84 -2.39 -42.36 -9.64
CA ARG A 84 -3.07 -41.07 -9.84
C ARG A 84 -2.75 -40.08 -8.70
N GLY A 85 -2.58 -40.60 -7.47
CA GLY A 85 -2.15 -39.77 -6.34
C GLY A 85 -0.73 -39.24 -6.55
N ALA A 86 0.19 -40.10 -6.95
CA ALA A 86 1.56 -39.70 -7.29
C ALA A 86 1.60 -38.76 -8.51
N GLY A 87 0.79 -39.04 -9.54
CA GLY A 87 0.64 -38.18 -10.71
C GLY A 87 0.13 -36.78 -10.38
N SER A 88 -0.91 -36.68 -9.53
CA SER A 88 -1.42 -35.38 -9.08
C SER A 88 -0.39 -34.61 -8.26
N LEU A 89 0.34 -35.26 -7.35
CA LEU A 89 1.43 -34.61 -6.60
C LEU A 89 2.57 -34.16 -7.51
N PHE A 90 2.95 -34.98 -8.50
CA PHE A 90 3.95 -34.58 -9.50
C PHE A 90 3.49 -33.33 -10.26
N LEU A 91 2.24 -33.29 -10.72
CA LEU A 91 1.68 -32.13 -11.42
C LEU A 91 1.65 -30.89 -10.51
N GLY A 92 1.18 -31.02 -9.27
CA GLY A 92 1.13 -29.92 -8.31
C GLY A 92 2.51 -29.37 -7.97
N THR A 93 3.47 -30.27 -7.65
CA THR A 93 4.85 -29.88 -7.29
C THR A 93 5.57 -29.22 -8.45
N THR A 94 5.47 -29.78 -9.65
CA THR A 94 6.12 -29.18 -10.84
C THR A 94 5.44 -27.88 -11.25
N SER A 95 4.13 -27.73 -11.04
CA SER A 95 3.43 -26.44 -11.22
C SER A 95 3.97 -25.39 -10.24
N ALA A 96 4.12 -25.73 -8.96
CA ALA A 96 4.65 -24.82 -7.95
C ALA A 96 6.10 -24.39 -8.25
N LEU A 97 6.95 -25.30 -8.75
CA LEU A 97 8.32 -24.98 -9.14
C LEU A 97 8.40 -24.14 -10.41
N LEU A 98 7.52 -24.39 -11.38
CA LEU A 98 7.52 -23.66 -12.65
C LEU A 98 6.79 -22.33 -12.57
N TYR A 99 5.91 -22.11 -11.61
CA TYR A 99 5.16 -20.86 -11.44
C TYR A 99 6.08 -19.63 -11.35
N PRO A 100 7.07 -19.58 -10.44
CA PRO A 100 8.02 -18.45 -10.40
C PRO A 100 9.05 -18.47 -11.56
N ARG A 101 9.23 -19.61 -12.24
CA ARG A 101 10.09 -19.72 -13.42
C ARG A 101 9.50 -18.98 -14.64
N HIS A 102 8.18 -18.98 -14.75
CA HIS A 102 7.44 -18.30 -15.79
C HIS A 102 6.86 -16.99 -15.28
N ARG A 103 7.52 -15.89 -15.61
CA ARG A 103 7.02 -14.56 -15.25
C ARG A 103 5.78 -14.17 -16.04
N TYR A 104 5.75 -14.56 -17.33
CA TYR A 104 4.64 -14.28 -18.24
C TYR A 104 3.91 -15.56 -18.60
N GLY A 105 2.58 -15.48 -18.63
CA GLY A 105 1.70 -16.60 -18.96
C GLY A 105 1.20 -17.42 -17.78
N THR A 106 1.58 -17.07 -16.52
CA THR A 106 0.96 -17.61 -15.30
C THR A 106 -0.16 -16.71 -14.81
N ASP A 107 -1.20 -17.32 -14.25
CA ASP A 107 -2.37 -16.63 -13.68
C ASP A 107 -2.97 -17.41 -12.49
N GLY A 108 -4.13 -16.96 -12.00
CA GLY A 108 -4.85 -17.62 -10.92
C GLY A 108 -5.25 -19.06 -11.21
N SER A 109 -5.39 -19.46 -12.47
CA SER A 109 -5.69 -20.84 -12.84
C SER A 109 -4.57 -21.82 -12.51
N ASP A 110 -3.31 -21.39 -12.64
CA ASP A 110 -2.14 -22.20 -12.27
C ASP A 110 -2.10 -22.40 -10.74
N GLN A 111 -2.40 -21.37 -9.96
CA GLN A 111 -2.46 -21.45 -8.49
C GLN A 111 -3.56 -22.40 -8.02
N VAL A 112 -4.75 -22.32 -8.60
CA VAL A 112 -5.86 -23.23 -8.31
C VAL A 112 -5.52 -24.66 -8.72
N ALA A 113 -4.87 -24.86 -9.85
CA ALA A 113 -4.43 -26.19 -10.29
C ALA A 113 -3.40 -26.78 -9.30
N ILE A 114 -2.43 -26.01 -8.79
CA ILE A 114 -1.50 -26.44 -7.73
C ILE A 114 -2.28 -26.89 -6.50
N LEU A 115 -3.22 -26.07 -6.02
CA LEU A 115 -4.05 -26.37 -4.85
C LEU A 115 -4.82 -27.68 -5.02
N VAL A 116 -5.57 -27.81 -6.11
CA VAL A 116 -6.42 -28.98 -6.35
C VAL A 116 -5.58 -30.26 -6.53
N GLN A 117 -4.50 -30.18 -7.30
CA GLN A 117 -3.65 -31.34 -7.58
C GLN A 117 -2.88 -31.82 -6.34
N THR A 118 -2.33 -30.91 -5.53
CA THR A 118 -1.65 -31.30 -4.30
C THR A 118 -2.62 -31.90 -3.29
N ALA A 119 -3.79 -31.28 -3.09
CA ALA A 119 -4.79 -31.80 -2.16
C ALA A 119 -5.39 -33.14 -2.60
N THR A 120 -5.74 -33.29 -3.89
CA THR A 120 -6.27 -34.56 -4.41
C THR A 120 -5.23 -35.67 -4.43
N GLY A 121 -3.99 -35.32 -4.79
CA GLY A 121 -2.87 -36.26 -4.75
C GLY A 121 -2.62 -36.80 -3.36
N ALA A 122 -2.55 -35.91 -2.36
CA ALA A 122 -2.41 -36.30 -0.96
C ALA A 122 -3.61 -37.14 -0.48
N ALA A 123 -4.85 -36.70 -0.80
CA ALA A 123 -6.08 -37.40 -0.41
C ALA A 123 -6.20 -38.84 -0.97
N ARG A 124 -5.53 -39.13 -2.09
CA ARG A 124 -5.46 -40.49 -2.63
C ARG A 124 -4.43 -41.36 -1.94
N LEU A 125 -3.41 -40.77 -1.35
CA LEU A 125 -2.29 -41.53 -0.74
C LEU A 125 -2.46 -41.73 0.76
N VAL A 126 -3.17 -40.82 1.43
CA VAL A 126 -3.46 -40.98 2.86
C VAL A 126 -4.41 -42.13 3.11
N LYS A 127 -4.18 -42.86 4.23
CA LYS A 127 -4.99 -44.01 4.64
C LYS A 127 -6.20 -43.60 5.49
N SER A 128 -6.06 -42.51 6.30
CA SER A 128 -7.10 -42.05 7.21
C SER A 128 -8.26 -41.39 6.42
N PRO A 129 -9.51 -41.84 6.63
CA PRO A 129 -10.71 -41.18 6.07
C PRO A 129 -10.81 -39.72 6.52
N GLU A 130 -10.50 -39.41 7.77
CA GLU A 130 -10.55 -38.07 8.36
C GLU A 130 -9.57 -37.14 7.65
N ALA A 131 -8.33 -37.59 7.41
CA ALA A 131 -7.33 -36.81 6.68
C ALA A 131 -7.75 -36.55 5.22
N LYS A 132 -8.41 -37.52 4.59
CA LYS A 132 -8.96 -37.37 3.26
C LYS A 132 -10.08 -36.30 3.23
N ASP A 133 -11.00 -36.38 4.18
CA ASP A 133 -12.08 -35.38 4.29
C ASP A 133 -11.51 -33.99 4.62
N ALA A 134 -10.50 -33.88 5.48
CA ALA A 134 -9.83 -32.61 5.77
C ALA A 134 -9.23 -31.98 4.50
N LEU A 135 -8.60 -32.77 3.62
CA LEU A 135 -8.04 -32.27 2.36
C LEU A 135 -9.16 -31.82 1.37
N ILE A 136 -10.29 -32.51 1.36
CA ILE A 136 -11.46 -32.11 0.56
C ILE A 136 -12.06 -30.82 1.10
N TRP A 137 -12.22 -30.70 2.43
CA TRP A 137 -12.63 -29.46 3.09
C TRP A 137 -11.68 -28.31 2.81
N TYR A 138 -10.36 -28.56 2.83
CA TYR A 138 -9.36 -27.52 2.52
C TYR A 138 -9.60 -26.89 1.14
N VAL A 139 -9.81 -27.70 0.10
CA VAL A 139 -10.10 -27.17 -1.25
C VAL A 139 -11.44 -26.44 -1.27
N ALA A 140 -12.47 -26.98 -0.61
CA ALA A 140 -13.79 -26.38 -0.58
C ALA A 140 -13.83 -25.03 0.14
N LEU A 141 -13.15 -24.91 1.29
CA LEU A 141 -13.02 -23.67 2.05
C LEU A 141 -12.17 -22.65 1.28
N GLN A 142 -11.08 -23.08 0.64
CA GLN A 142 -10.24 -22.23 -0.20
C GLN A 142 -11.01 -21.70 -1.42
N SER A 143 -11.88 -22.52 -2.03
CA SER A 143 -12.78 -22.07 -3.08
C SER A 143 -13.70 -20.95 -2.59
N SER A 144 -14.37 -21.18 -1.47
CA SER A 144 -15.29 -20.19 -0.87
C SER A 144 -14.58 -18.89 -0.49
N LEU A 145 -13.37 -19.00 0.05
CA LEU A 145 -12.53 -17.83 0.39
C LEU A 145 -12.12 -17.07 -0.87
N SER A 146 -11.73 -17.78 -1.94
CA SER A 146 -11.32 -17.15 -3.21
C SER A 146 -12.44 -16.31 -3.82
N TYR A 147 -13.66 -16.82 -3.86
CA TYR A 147 -14.82 -16.06 -4.33
C TYR A 147 -15.12 -14.87 -3.41
N ALA A 148 -15.25 -15.10 -2.11
CA ALA A 148 -15.62 -14.05 -1.16
C ALA A 148 -14.61 -12.90 -1.16
N VAL A 149 -13.31 -13.20 -1.10
CA VAL A 149 -12.25 -12.18 -1.14
C VAL A 149 -12.24 -11.43 -2.48
N SER A 150 -12.42 -12.14 -3.60
CA SER A 150 -12.52 -11.52 -4.93
C SER A 150 -13.66 -10.50 -4.99
N GLY A 151 -14.85 -10.86 -4.49
CA GLY A 151 -16.01 -9.98 -4.42
C GLY A 151 -15.77 -8.79 -3.49
N TRP A 152 -15.27 -9.02 -2.28
CA TRP A 152 -15.05 -7.96 -1.29
C TRP A 152 -14.00 -6.95 -1.75
N VAL A 153 -12.92 -7.40 -2.37
CA VAL A 153 -11.90 -6.49 -2.93
C VAL A 153 -12.48 -5.65 -4.07
N LYS A 154 -13.32 -6.24 -4.93
CA LYS A 154 -14.01 -5.50 -5.99
C LYS A 154 -14.94 -4.41 -5.45
N LEU A 155 -15.59 -4.62 -4.30
CA LEU A 155 -16.42 -3.60 -3.63
C LEU A 155 -15.63 -2.36 -3.19
N LEU A 156 -14.29 -2.45 -3.04
CA LEU A 156 -13.45 -1.28 -2.75
C LEU A 156 -13.25 -0.39 -3.98
N GLY A 157 -13.39 -0.94 -5.19
CA GLY A 157 -13.22 -0.21 -6.45
C GLY A 157 -14.51 0.49 -6.89
N GLU A 158 -14.42 1.79 -7.20
CA GLU A 158 -15.53 2.57 -7.73
C GLU A 158 -16.18 1.95 -8.98
N PRO A 159 -15.40 1.48 -10.01
CA PRO A 159 -16.00 0.93 -11.22
C PRO A 159 -16.91 -0.28 -11.00
N TRP A 160 -16.72 -1.02 -9.92
CA TRP A 160 -17.58 -2.12 -9.55
C TRP A 160 -18.86 -1.64 -8.85
N ARG A 161 -18.76 -0.58 -8.04
CA ARG A 161 -19.91 0.00 -7.33
C ARG A 161 -20.83 0.77 -8.26
N ASP A 162 -20.28 1.54 -9.19
CA ASP A 162 -21.03 2.28 -10.21
C ASP A 162 -21.42 1.42 -11.43
N ALA A 163 -20.91 0.16 -11.46
CA ALA A 163 -21.12 -0.82 -12.51
C ALA A 163 -20.51 -0.48 -13.89
N SER A 164 -19.54 0.40 -13.95
CA SER A 164 -18.76 0.70 -15.17
C SER A 164 -17.70 -0.37 -15.47
N ALA A 165 -17.38 -1.25 -14.49
CA ALA A 165 -16.30 -2.23 -14.58
C ALA A 165 -16.44 -3.16 -15.79
N LEU A 166 -17.63 -3.69 -16.08
CA LEU A 166 -17.85 -4.61 -17.19
C LEU A 166 -17.50 -3.96 -18.54
N GLY A 167 -18.01 -2.77 -18.81
CA GLY A 167 -17.68 -2.00 -20.00
C GLY A 167 -16.19 -1.67 -20.07
N GLY A 168 -15.59 -1.28 -18.94
CA GLY A 168 -14.16 -1.03 -18.82
C GLY A 168 -13.30 -2.23 -19.19
N ILE A 169 -13.63 -3.43 -18.67
CA ILE A 169 -12.92 -4.69 -18.97
C ILE A 169 -13.07 -5.07 -20.45
N MET A 170 -14.29 -4.99 -20.99
CA MET A 170 -14.59 -5.42 -22.37
C MET A 170 -13.93 -4.56 -23.45
N ARG A 171 -13.45 -3.36 -23.14
CA ARG A 171 -12.68 -2.52 -24.07
C ARG A 171 -11.16 -2.69 -23.94
N THR A 172 -10.66 -3.51 -23.02
CA THR A 172 -9.22 -3.70 -22.82
C THR A 172 -8.61 -4.54 -23.95
N ARG A 173 -7.33 -4.32 -24.24
CA ARG A 173 -6.59 -5.11 -25.24
C ARG A 173 -6.42 -6.57 -24.83
N THR A 174 -6.29 -6.85 -23.54
CA THR A 174 -5.97 -8.19 -23.01
C THR A 174 -7.21 -9.07 -22.88
N TYR A 175 -8.32 -8.53 -22.37
CA TYR A 175 -9.54 -9.27 -22.05
C TYR A 175 -10.76 -8.76 -22.80
N GLY A 176 -10.58 -7.79 -23.69
CA GLY A 176 -11.67 -7.13 -24.37
C GLY A 176 -12.36 -8.01 -25.40
N HIS A 177 -13.66 -7.76 -25.53
CA HIS A 177 -14.52 -8.38 -26.52
C HIS A 177 -15.43 -7.29 -27.10
N GLU A 178 -15.13 -6.82 -28.29
CA GLU A 178 -15.78 -5.67 -28.91
C GLU A 178 -17.31 -5.77 -28.99
N PRO A 179 -17.92 -6.90 -29.43
CA PRO A 179 -19.37 -7.01 -29.46
C PRO A 179 -20.00 -6.89 -28.06
N MET A 180 -19.34 -7.45 -27.02
CA MET A 180 -19.82 -7.33 -25.64
C MET A 180 -19.64 -5.90 -25.11
N PHE A 181 -18.54 -5.21 -25.46
CA PHE A 181 -18.38 -3.80 -25.12
C PHE A 181 -19.51 -2.96 -25.72
N ARG A 182 -19.79 -3.08 -27.02
CA ARG A 182 -20.91 -2.37 -27.67
C ARG A 182 -22.23 -2.69 -26.98
N TRP A 183 -22.51 -3.96 -26.70
CA TRP A 183 -23.70 -4.36 -25.96
C TRP A 183 -23.84 -3.66 -24.60
N THR A 184 -22.72 -3.49 -23.84
CA THR A 184 -22.76 -2.77 -22.55
C THR A 184 -23.13 -1.29 -22.71
N GLN A 185 -22.77 -0.67 -23.85
CA GLN A 185 -23.12 0.72 -24.16
C GLN A 185 -24.60 0.85 -24.56
N ASP A 186 -25.10 -0.10 -25.35
CA ASP A 186 -26.49 -0.10 -25.83
C ASP A 186 -27.48 -0.47 -24.71
N HIS A 187 -27.04 -1.24 -23.70
CA HIS A 187 -27.89 -1.78 -22.64
C HIS A 187 -27.35 -1.45 -21.23
N PRO A 188 -27.23 -0.17 -20.84
CA PRO A 188 -26.56 0.23 -19.58
C PRO A 188 -27.24 -0.34 -18.33
N ARG A 189 -28.57 -0.48 -18.32
CA ARG A 189 -29.30 -1.09 -17.19
C ARG A 189 -28.97 -2.57 -17.03
N LEU A 190 -28.96 -3.34 -18.12
CA LEU A 190 -28.63 -4.76 -18.10
C LEU A 190 -27.17 -5.00 -17.75
N SER A 191 -26.27 -4.16 -18.27
CA SER A 191 -24.85 -4.15 -17.90
C SER A 191 -24.66 -3.95 -16.40
N ARG A 192 -25.40 -3.01 -15.79
CA ARG A 192 -25.39 -2.78 -14.33
C ARG A 192 -25.87 -4.02 -13.56
N TYR A 193 -26.99 -4.61 -13.94
CA TYR A 193 -27.49 -5.84 -13.30
C TYR A 193 -26.50 -6.98 -13.40
N LEU A 194 -25.86 -7.17 -14.55
CA LEU A 194 -24.87 -8.22 -14.75
C LEU A 194 -23.62 -7.99 -13.87
N THR A 195 -23.11 -6.77 -13.83
CA THR A 195 -21.94 -6.42 -12.97
C THR A 195 -22.25 -6.68 -11.49
N HIS A 196 -23.40 -6.22 -11.00
CA HIS A 196 -23.78 -6.43 -9.59
C HIS A 196 -24.14 -7.89 -9.30
N SER A 197 -24.64 -8.66 -10.29
CA SER A 197 -24.86 -10.10 -10.13
C SER A 197 -23.55 -10.86 -9.94
N VAL A 198 -22.48 -10.48 -10.64
CA VAL A 198 -21.14 -11.04 -10.44
C VAL A 198 -20.64 -10.72 -9.03
N LEU A 199 -20.78 -9.48 -8.56
CA LEU A 199 -20.42 -9.10 -7.18
C LEU A 199 -21.23 -9.91 -6.16
N ALA A 200 -22.53 -10.03 -6.34
CA ALA A 200 -23.39 -10.79 -5.44
C ALA A 200 -22.98 -12.27 -5.38
N LEU A 201 -22.73 -12.89 -6.55
CA LEU A 201 -22.26 -14.27 -6.63
C LEU A 201 -20.96 -14.48 -5.88
N GLU A 202 -19.98 -13.60 -6.10
CA GLU A 202 -18.66 -13.73 -5.45
C GLU A 202 -18.75 -13.45 -3.94
N CYS A 203 -19.36 -12.35 -3.53
CA CYS A 203 -19.47 -11.99 -2.11
C CYS A 203 -20.25 -13.02 -1.29
N LEU A 204 -21.29 -13.60 -1.88
CA LEU A 204 -22.25 -14.48 -1.22
C LEU A 204 -21.98 -15.96 -1.48
N PHE A 205 -20.92 -16.32 -2.18
CA PHE A 205 -20.59 -17.72 -2.47
C PHE A 205 -20.58 -18.63 -1.23
N PRO A 206 -20.10 -18.19 -0.04
CA PRO A 206 -20.14 -19.02 1.18
C PRO A 206 -21.55 -19.46 1.61
N LEU A 207 -22.62 -18.85 1.09
CA LEU A 207 -24.00 -19.28 1.33
C LEU A 207 -24.28 -20.72 0.86
N VAL A 208 -23.40 -21.33 0.06
CA VAL A 208 -23.47 -22.75 -0.32
C VAL A 208 -23.59 -23.69 0.89
N TYR A 209 -23.11 -23.28 2.06
CA TYR A 209 -23.17 -24.08 3.29
C TYR A 209 -24.42 -23.82 4.14
N LEU A 210 -25.21 -22.80 3.82
CA LEU A 210 -26.43 -22.48 4.57
C LEU A 210 -27.60 -23.41 4.23
N ALA A 211 -28.57 -23.45 5.14
CA ALA A 211 -29.78 -24.24 4.99
C ALA A 211 -29.53 -25.73 4.64
N GLY A 212 -28.46 -26.32 5.20
CA GLY A 212 -28.06 -27.69 4.95
C GLY A 212 -27.63 -27.95 3.50
N GLY A 213 -27.08 -26.94 2.84
CA GLY A 213 -26.57 -27.04 1.46
C GLY A 213 -27.63 -26.97 0.36
N ARG A 214 -28.87 -26.58 0.68
CA ARG A 214 -29.93 -26.43 -0.32
C ARG A 214 -29.58 -25.45 -1.44
N LEU A 215 -28.80 -24.41 -1.11
CA LEU A 215 -28.34 -23.41 -2.08
C LEU A 215 -27.11 -23.85 -2.87
N ALA A 216 -26.46 -24.96 -2.52
CA ALA A 216 -25.19 -25.36 -3.13
C ALA A 216 -25.32 -25.58 -4.66
N ARG A 217 -26.34 -26.28 -5.11
CA ARG A 217 -26.53 -26.56 -6.55
C ARG A 217 -26.69 -25.30 -7.39
N PRO A 218 -27.64 -24.37 -7.09
CA PRO A 218 -27.81 -23.15 -7.90
C PRO A 218 -26.58 -22.22 -7.82
N VAL A 219 -25.96 -22.05 -6.66
CA VAL A 219 -24.77 -21.19 -6.53
C VAL A 219 -23.58 -21.76 -7.29
N ILE A 220 -23.31 -23.07 -7.18
CA ILE A 220 -22.23 -23.73 -7.92
C ILE A 220 -22.48 -23.68 -9.43
N ALA A 221 -23.75 -23.88 -9.88
CA ALA A 221 -24.09 -23.77 -11.28
C ALA A 221 -23.88 -22.35 -11.82
N SER A 222 -24.28 -21.33 -11.06
CA SER A 222 -24.04 -19.92 -11.41
C SER A 222 -22.56 -19.59 -11.50
N ALA A 223 -21.75 -20.10 -10.55
CA ALA A 223 -20.31 -19.91 -10.57
C ALA A 223 -19.64 -20.63 -11.76
N ALA A 224 -20.09 -21.83 -12.08
CA ALA A 224 -19.60 -22.54 -13.28
C ALA A 224 -19.98 -21.78 -14.57
N ALA A 225 -21.22 -21.28 -14.68
CA ALA A 225 -21.66 -20.46 -15.81
C ALA A 225 -20.83 -19.17 -15.93
N PHE A 226 -20.53 -18.49 -14.81
CA PHE A 226 -19.67 -17.32 -14.78
C PHE A 226 -18.28 -17.63 -15.35
N HIS A 227 -17.63 -18.72 -14.93
CA HIS A 227 -16.32 -19.09 -15.47
C HIS A 227 -16.38 -19.49 -16.95
N VAL A 228 -17.41 -20.21 -17.36
CA VAL A 228 -17.61 -20.58 -18.78
C VAL A 228 -17.77 -19.30 -19.62
N THR A 229 -18.57 -18.34 -19.17
CA THR A 229 -18.75 -17.05 -19.86
C THR A 229 -17.42 -16.30 -19.98
N ASN A 230 -16.63 -16.23 -18.90
CA ASN A 230 -15.30 -15.61 -18.95
C ASN A 230 -14.35 -16.36 -19.91
N GLY A 231 -14.44 -17.68 -19.97
CA GLY A 231 -13.68 -18.49 -20.93
C GLY A 231 -13.98 -18.11 -22.38
N PHE A 232 -15.24 -17.92 -22.72
CA PHE A 232 -15.68 -17.55 -24.07
C PHE A 232 -15.42 -16.08 -24.41
N LEU A 233 -15.76 -15.16 -23.52
CA LEU A 233 -15.68 -13.72 -23.80
C LEU A 233 -14.27 -13.16 -23.68
N MET A 234 -13.50 -13.67 -22.72
CA MET A 234 -12.18 -13.13 -22.35
C MET A 234 -11.02 -14.04 -22.75
N GLY A 235 -11.28 -15.18 -23.37
CA GLY A 235 -10.23 -16.16 -23.74
C GLY A 235 -9.63 -16.91 -22.55
N LEU A 236 -10.29 -16.93 -21.38
CA LEU A 236 -9.79 -17.50 -20.13
C LEU A 236 -10.10 -19.01 -20.00
N GLY A 237 -9.75 -19.79 -21.02
CA GLY A 237 -10.10 -21.24 -21.05
C GLY A 237 -9.54 -22.06 -19.90
N ARG A 238 -8.27 -21.83 -19.49
CA ARG A 238 -7.66 -22.49 -18.32
C ARG A 238 -8.38 -22.14 -17.01
N PHE A 239 -8.91 -20.94 -16.92
CA PHE A 239 -9.67 -20.46 -15.77
C PHE A 239 -10.94 -21.28 -15.54
N VAL A 240 -11.64 -21.66 -16.64
CA VAL A 240 -12.82 -22.54 -16.56
C VAL A 240 -12.46 -23.86 -15.90
N SER A 241 -11.48 -24.58 -16.45
CA SER A 241 -11.16 -25.93 -15.98
C SER A 241 -10.58 -25.94 -14.56
N SER A 242 -9.82 -24.91 -14.17
CA SER A 242 -9.22 -24.83 -12.83
C SER A 242 -10.24 -24.50 -11.75
N PHE A 243 -11.06 -23.45 -11.92
CA PHE A 243 -12.02 -23.06 -10.89
C PHE A 243 -13.17 -24.07 -10.77
N VAL A 244 -13.69 -24.57 -11.89
CA VAL A 244 -14.71 -25.62 -11.87
C VAL A 244 -14.19 -26.91 -11.23
N ALA A 245 -12.85 -27.17 -11.24
CA ALA A 245 -12.25 -28.31 -10.55
C ALA A 245 -12.48 -28.29 -9.01
N MET A 246 -12.69 -27.15 -8.40
CA MET A 246 -12.98 -27.06 -6.96
C MET A 246 -14.46 -27.37 -6.63
N HIS A 247 -15.38 -27.13 -7.56
CA HIS A 247 -16.83 -27.23 -7.33
C HIS A 247 -17.33 -28.61 -6.86
N PRO A 248 -16.81 -29.77 -7.34
CA PRO A 248 -17.23 -31.07 -6.83
C PRO A 248 -16.90 -31.27 -5.34
N MET A 249 -15.84 -30.62 -4.83
CA MET A 249 -15.48 -30.67 -3.41
C MET A 249 -16.38 -29.74 -2.58
N VAL A 250 -16.70 -28.55 -3.11
CA VAL A 250 -17.73 -27.67 -2.51
C VAL A 250 -19.07 -28.39 -2.43
N ALA A 251 -19.50 -29.03 -3.52
CA ALA A 251 -20.75 -29.79 -3.53
C ALA A 251 -20.77 -30.93 -2.49
N TYR A 252 -19.67 -31.69 -2.39
CA TYR A 252 -19.54 -32.78 -1.40
C TYR A 252 -19.60 -32.23 0.04
N THR A 253 -18.87 -31.16 0.33
CA THR A 253 -18.79 -30.58 1.67
C THR A 253 -20.05 -29.82 2.08
N ALA A 254 -20.77 -29.22 1.14
CA ALA A 254 -22.04 -28.52 1.39
C ALA A 254 -23.24 -29.47 1.53
N THR A 255 -23.13 -30.72 1.08
CA THR A 255 -24.22 -31.71 1.18
C THR A 255 -24.56 -31.94 2.67
N HIS A 256 -25.89 -31.99 2.95
CA HIS A 256 -26.41 -32.21 4.31
C HIS A 256 -25.85 -33.49 4.95
N ARG A 257 -25.52 -33.47 6.22
CA ARG A 257 -24.86 -34.58 6.96
C ARG A 257 -25.64 -35.88 6.94
N GLY A 258 -26.96 -35.84 6.93
CA GLY A 258 -27.85 -37.01 6.85
C GLY A 258 -28.00 -37.60 5.45
N HIS A 259 -27.32 -37.08 4.42
CA HIS A 259 -27.44 -37.61 3.07
C HIS A 259 -26.51 -38.82 2.88
N PRO A 260 -26.98 -39.97 2.31
CA PRO A 260 -26.15 -41.18 2.18
C PRO A 260 -24.80 -40.99 1.48
N ALA A 261 -24.72 -40.05 0.54
CA ALA A 261 -23.48 -39.78 -0.21
C ALA A 261 -22.34 -39.22 0.64
N VAL A 262 -22.62 -38.77 1.87
CA VAL A 262 -21.65 -38.18 2.79
C VAL A 262 -21.68 -38.86 4.17
N GLU A 263 -22.23 -40.05 4.25
CA GLU A 263 -22.23 -40.85 5.46
C GLU A 263 -20.78 -41.07 5.96
N GLY A 264 -20.55 -40.86 7.25
CA GLY A 264 -19.21 -40.96 7.86
C GLY A 264 -18.23 -39.82 7.55
N ARG A 265 -18.64 -38.77 6.83
CA ARG A 265 -17.78 -37.62 6.53
C ARG A 265 -17.36 -36.91 7.80
N ASP A 266 -16.04 -36.70 7.99
CA ASP A 266 -15.51 -35.85 9.05
C ASP A 266 -15.75 -34.36 8.72
N ASN A 267 -16.37 -33.64 9.67
CA ASN A 267 -16.70 -32.23 9.55
C ASN A 267 -15.97 -31.36 10.58
N ARG A 268 -14.82 -31.78 11.13
CA ARG A 268 -14.04 -31.00 12.10
C ARG A 268 -13.23 -29.90 11.42
N ALA A 269 -12.83 -30.07 10.16
CA ALA A 269 -11.98 -29.12 9.46
C ALA A 269 -12.53 -27.67 9.42
N PRO A 270 -13.84 -27.38 9.20
CA PRO A 270 -14.36 -26.03 9.30
C PRO A 270 -14.21 -25.41 10.68
N LEU A 271 -14.45 -26.19 11.75
CA LEU A 271 -14.27 -25.71 13.13
C LEU A 271 -12.79 -25.40 13.43
N THR A 272 -11.89 -26.30 13.00
CA THR A 272 -10.45 -26.08 13.13
C THR A 272 -10.02 -24.82 12.37
N ALA A 273 -10.49 -24.64 11.14
CA ALA A 273 -10.21 -23.44 10.36
C ALA A 273 -10.73 -22.16 11.04
N ALA A 274 -11.95 -22.19 11.57
CA ALA A 274 -12.53 -21.08 12.34
C ALA A 274 -11.72 -20.76 13.60
N SER A 275 -11.26 -21.77 14.33
CA SER A 275 -10.43 -21.60 15.52
C SER A 275 -9.06 -21.01 15.18
N LEU A 276 -8.44 -21.42 14.08
CA LEU A 276 -7.17 -20.85 13.59
C LEU A 276 -7.35 -19.38 13.16
N LEU A 277 -8.44 -19.07 12.48
CA LEU A 277 -8.76 -17.68 12.10
C LEU A 277 -9.01 -16.80 13.32
N ALA A 278 -9.75 -17.31 14.32
CA ALA A 278 -9.97 -16.59 15.58
C ALA A 278 -8.66 -16.36 16.34
N GLY A 279 -7.79 -17.37 16.41
CA GLY A 279 -6.44 -17.25 16.96
C GLY A 279 -5.59 -16.22 16.24
N ALA A 280 -5.58 -16.25 14.91
CA ALA A 280 -4.86 -15.27 14.09
C ALA A 280 -5.41 -13.84 14.30
N ALA A 281 -6.74 -13.68 14.39
CA ALA A 281 -7.38 -12.39 14.67
C ALA A 281 -7.01 -11.88 16.07
N ALA A 282 -6.96 -12.76 17.09
CA ALA A 282 -6.53 -12.41 18.44
C ALA A 282 -5.07 -11.92 18.45
N VAL A 283 -4.16 -12.65 17.77
CA VAL A 283 -2.76 -12.23 17.63
C VAL A 283 -2.66 -10.88 16.90
N ALA A 284 -3.40 -10.70 15.82
CA ALA A 284 -3.44 -9.42 15.10
C ALA A 284 -3.93 -8.27 16.01
N GLY A 285 -4.95 -8.53 16.83
CA GLY A 285 -5.45 -7.59 17.82
C GLY A 285 -4.39 -7.20 18.87
N VAL A 286 -3.69 -8.19 19.43
CA VAL A 286 -2.59 -7.94 20.38
C VAL A 286 -1.48 -7.09 19.74
N VAL A 287 -1.06 -7.44 18.52
CA VAL A 287 -0.04 -6.66 17.79
C VAL A 287 -0.51 -5.25 17.52
N ALA A 288 -1.79 -5.06 17.13
CA ALA A 288 -2.35 -3.73 16.90
C ALA A 288 -2.35 -2.88 18.17
N VAL A 289 -2.75 -3.47 19.32
CA VAL A 289 -2.70 -2.79 20.62
C VAL A 289 -1.26 -2.43 21.01
N GLN A 290 -0.31 -3.35 20.90
CA GLN A 290 1.11 -3.08 21.19
C GLN A 290 1.66 -1.97 20.32
N ARG A 291 1.35 -1.97 19.01
CA ARG A 291 1.76 -0.90 18.09
C ARG A 291 1.13 0.44 18.51
N ARG A 292 -0.16 0.42 18.86
CA ARG A 292 -0.83 1.64 19.33
C ARG A 292 -0.20 2.20 20.61
N LEU A 293 0.08 1.38 21.60
CA LEU A 293 0.77 1.82 22.81
C LEU A 293 2.12 2.46 22.46
N ARG A 294 2.88 1.86 21.55
CA ARG A 294 4.15 2.41 21.08
C ARG A 294 4.01 3.75 20.36
N THR A 295 2.91 4.00 19.65
CA THR A 295 2.68 5.32 19.02
C THR A 295 2.41 6.43 20.04
N LEU A 296 2.00 6.06 21.24
CA LEU A 296 1.73 7.01 22.33
C LEU A 296 2.97 7.31 23.18
N GLU A 297 4.04 6.49 23.06
CA GLU A 297 5.29 6.72 23.77
C GLU A 297 5.97 7.99 23.26
N GLY A 298 6.46 8.83 24.17
CA GLY A 298 7.30 9.97 23.85
C GLY A 298 8.77 9.59 23.80
N TRP A 299 9.59 10.45 23.22
CA TRP A 299 11.04 10.26 23.08
C TRP A 299 11.83 11.09 24.09
N HIS A 300 11.37 12.32 24.32
CA HIS A 300 12.03 13.32 25.16
C HIS A 300 11.02 13.92 26.12
N THR A 301 10.99 15.24 26.25
CA THR A 301 9.99 15.93 27.06
C THR A 301 8.67 16.02 26.29
N THR A 302 7.90 14.94 26.32
CA THR A 302 6.60 14.86 25.65
C THR A 302 5.55 15.62 26.44
N ARG A 303 4.78 16.46 25.75
CA ARG A 303 3.70 17.26 26.31
C ARG A 303 2.47 17.22 25.41
N THR A 304 1.35 17.66 25.93
CA THR A 304 0.11 17.85 25.18
C THR A 304 -0.33 19.31 25.26
N LEU A 305 -0.95 19.79 24.20
CA LEU A 305 -1.55 21.10 24.08
C LEU A 305 -2.96 20.95 23.57
N THR A 306 -3.92 21.64 24.17
CA THR A 306 -5.26 21.85 23.60
C THR A 306 -5.25 23.15 22.83
N THR A 307 -5.58 23.10 21.55
CA THR A 307 -5.59 24.26 20.64
C THR A 307 -6.94 24.98 20.69
N ARG A 308 -7.01 26.17 20.06
CA ARG A 308 -8.26 26.95 19.91
C ARG A 308 -9.36 26.16 19.19
N ASN A 309 -8.99 25.23 18.32
CA ASN A 309 -9.91 24.34 17.61
C ASN A 309 -10.41 23.17 18.50
N GLY A 310 -9.93 23.05 19.75
CA GLY A 310 -10.22 21.97 20.66
C GLY A 310 -9.38 20.70 20.42
N ASN A 311 -8.49 20.70 19.45
CA ASN A 311 -7.62 19.58 19.16
C ASN A 311 -6.57 19.39 20.26
N GLU A 312 -6.23 18.14 20.59
CA GLU A 312 -5.11 17.80 21.46
C GLU A 312 -3.88 17.46 20.61
N LEU A 313 -2.82 18.26 20.71
CA LEU A 313 -1.56 18.02 20.02
C LEU A 313 -0.52 17.45 20.97
N GLN A 314 0.07 16.32 20.59
CA GLN A 314 1.29 15.80 21.22
C GLN A 314 2.50 16.47 20.58
N TYR A 315 3.38 17.04 21.40
CA TYR A 315 4.63 17.63 20.97
C TYR A 315 5.79 17.25 21.89
N GLU A 316 7.00 17.34 21.36
CA GLU A 316 8.23 17.00 22.07
C GLU A 316 9.25 18.12 21.96
N ILE A 317 9.87 18.48 23.08
CA ILE A 317 10.96 19.43 23.15
C ILE A 317 12.24 18.61 23.20
N MET A 318 12.92 18.51 22.06
CA MET A 318 14.18 17.77 21.95
C MET A 318 15.36 18.57 22.51
N SER A 319 15.31 19.91 22.35
CA SER A 319 16.26 20.84 22.95
C SER A 319 15.56 22.15 23.29
N GLN A 320 15.85 22.71 24.45
CA GLN A 320 15.41 24.07 24.82
C GLN A 320 16.23 25.15 24.08
N GLY A 321 17.46 24.83 23.70
CA GLY A 321 18.38 25.75 23.08
C GLY A 321 18.79 26.92 23.99
N ASP A 322 19.67 27.76 23.48
CA ASP A 322 20.14 29.00 24.13
C ASP A 322 19.03 30.06 24.12
N ALA A 323 19.00 30.94 25.14
CA ALA A 323 17.91 31.89 25.33
C ALA A 323 17.86 32.97 24.22
N ASP A 324 18.97 33.26 23.61
CA ASP A 324 19.18 34.24 22.54
C ASP A 324 18.94 33.69 21.13
N LYS A 325 18.88 32.35 20.96
CA LYS A 325 18.63 31.70 19.68
C LYS A 325 17.16 31.37 19.49
N PRO A 326 16.64 31.37 18.24
CA PRO A 326 15.27 31.02 17.96
C PRO A 326 14.94 29.53 18.24
N VAL A 327 13.65 29.23 18.30
CA VAL A 327 13.16 27.86 18.42
C VAL A 327 12.75 27.34 17.05
N MET A 328 13.29 26.21 16.62
CA MET A 328 12.90 25.52 15.40
C MET A 328 11.69 24.61 15.67
N VAL A 329 10.59 24.81 14.93
CA VAL A 329 9.37 23.99 15.03
C VAL A 329 9.18 23.22 13.73
N PHE A 330 9.12 21.89 13.82
CA PHE A 330 9.10 20.98 12.68
C PHE A 330 7.70 20.50 12.35
N ALA A 331 7.22 20.80 11.13
CA ALA A 331 5.95 20.39 10.59
C ALA A 331 6.12 19.28 9.52
N ALA A 332 5.64 18.08 9.81
CA ALA A 332 5.77 16.93 8.92
C ALA A 332 4.85 17.01 7.69
N GLY A 333 5.15 16.25 6.64
CA GLY A 333 4.32 16.08 5.46
C GLY A 333 3.04 15.27 5.73
N MET A 334 2.19 15.12 4.71
CA MET A 334 1.00 14.30 4.78
C MET A 334 1.39 12.81 4.92
N VAL A 335 0.69 12.08 5.79
CA VAL A 335 1.02 10.67 6.12
C VAL A 335 2.48 10.49 6.54
N ALA A 336 3.10 11.54 7.03
CA ALA A 336 4.45 11.51 7.59
C ALA A 336 4.42 11.74 9.11
N THR A 337 5.46 11.32 9.80
CA THR A 337 5.59 11.42 11.25
C THR A 337 6.78 12.31 11.62
N SER A 338 6.83 12.79 12.85
CA SER A 338 7.98 13.56 13.35
C SER A 338 9.30 12.79 13.27
N GLU A 339 9.24 11.46 13.26
CA GLU A 339 10.43 10.60 13.11
C GLU A 339 11.13 10.75 11.76
N HIS A 340 10.46 11.24 10.71
CA HIS A 340 11.13 11.57 9.43
C HIS A 340 12.25 12.57 9.61
N PHE A 341 12.14 13.48 10.58
CA PHE A 341 13.15 14.47 10.88
C PHE A 341 14.26 14.00 11.83
N SER A 342 14.24 12.73 12.28
CA SER A 342 15.10 12.26 13.38
C SER A 342 16.59 12.53 13.17
N TRP A 343 17.13 12.32 11.96
CA TRP A 343 18.52 12.65 11.66
C TRP A 343 18.82 14.15 11.80
N VAL A 344 17.93 15.00 11.31
CA VAL A 344 18.06 16.46 11.33
C VAL A 344 17.93 16.98 12.75
N THR A 345 16.86 16.59 13.45
CA THR A 345 16.53 17.10 14.79
C THR A 345 17.52 16.63 15.85
N GLU A 346 18.00 15.37 15.77
CA GLU A 346 19.06 14.91 16.68
C GLU A 346 20.36 15.69 16.52
N LYS A 347 20.78 15.95 15.27
CA LYS A 347 22.00 16.70 15.00
C LYS A 347 21.85 18.15 15.47
N LEU A 348 20.74 18.81 15.15
CA LEU A 348 20.46 20.17 15.63
C LEU A 348 20.44 20.27 17.16
N ALA A 349 19.74 19.35 17.83
CA ALA A 349 19.63 19.35 19.28
C ALA A 349 20.96 19.11 20.02
N LYS A 350 21.88 18.35 19.40
CA LYS A 350 23.17 17.99 19.99
C LYS A 350 24.29 18.98 19.68
N GLU A 351 24.30 19.55 18.47
CA GLU A 351 25.45 20.28 17.92
C GLU A 351 25.23 21.80 17.83
N THR A 352 23.97 22.27 18.09
CA THR A 352 23.65 23.70 17.97
C THR A 352 22.96 24.22 19.23
N GLY A 353 22.93 25.53 19.39
CA GLY A 353 22.18 26.18 20.47
C GLY A 353 20.72 26.49 20.13
N TYR A 354 20.19 25.99 19.02
CA TYR A 354 18.79 26.22 18.68
C TYR A 354 17.83 25.40 19.55
N GLY A 355 16.67 25.96 19.91
CA GLY A 355 15.57 25.16 20.43
C GLY A 355 15.01 24.25 19.33
N VAL A 356 14.67 23.00 19.67
CA VAL A 356 14.17 22.03 18.69
C VAL A 356 12.88 21.40 19.21
N VAL A 357 11.78 21.59 18.47
CA VAL A 357 10.44 21.09 18.82
C VAL A 357 9.85 20.34 17.63
N THR A 358 9.36 19.15 17.88
CA THR A 358 8.58 18.34 16.94
C THR A 358 7.17 18.15 17.47
N TYR A 359 6.21 17.95 16.58
CA TYR A 359 4.82 17.66 16.98
C TYR A 359 4.14 16.73 15.99
N ALA A 360 3.08 16.10 16.47
CA ALA A 360 2.17 15.33 15.65
C ALA A 360 0.89 16.15 15.39
N ARG A 361 0.48 16.29 14.14
CA ARG A 361 -0.79 16.96 13.80
C ARG A 361 -2.00 16.18 14.34
N ALA A 362 -3.14 16.85 14.43
CA ALA A 362 -4.39 16.27 14.91
C ALA A 362 -4.77 14.98 14.15
N GLY A 363 -4.84 13.86 14.87
CA GLY A 363 -5.10 12.53 14.35
C GLY A 363 -3.86 11.67 14.04
N TYR A 364 -2.65 12.20 14.22
CA TYR A 364 -1.38 11.46 14.12
C TYR A 364 -0.84 11.11 15.51
N ALA A 365 -0.12 10.03 15.62
CA ALA A 365 0.53 9.55 16.84
C ALA A 365 -0.38 9.61 18.08
N GLY A 366 -0.02 10.41 19.09
CA GLY A 366 -0.81 10.66 20.30
C GLY A 366 -1.81 11.80 20.17
N SER A 367 -1.73 12.60 19.11
CA SER A 367 -2.63 13.74 18.90
C SER A 367 -4.03 13.33 18.51
N ARG A 368 -5.02 14.11 18.93
CA ARG A 368 -6.43 13.87 18.67
C ARG A 368 -7.08 15.06 17.98
N ARG A 369 -7.99 14.78 17.09
CA ARG A 369 -8.94 15.76 16.57
C ARG A 369 -10.27 15.55 17.27
N GLU A 370 -10.74 16.57 17.97
CA GLU A 370 -11.92 16.47 18.84
C GLU A 370 -13.18 17.11 18.21
N THR A 371 -13.09 17.65 16.99
CA THR A 371 -14.22 18.24 16.28
C THR A 371 -14.73 17.35 15.16
N ASP A 372 -16.06 17.31 14.98
CA ASP A 372 -16.74 16.65 13.84
C ASP A 372 -16.94 17.57 12.63
N ALA A 373 -16.56 18.86 12.73
CA ALA A 373 -16.66 19.81 11.63
C ALA A 373 -15.82 19.35 10.42
N PRO A 374 -16.15 19.73 9.19
CA PRO A 374 -15.28 19.50 8.03
C PRO A 374 -13.88 20.04 8.30
N TYR A 375 -12.87 19.24 7.96
CA TYR A 375 -11.48 19.66 8.13
C TYR A 375 -11.08 20.64 7.03
N THR A 376 -10.30 21.65 7.40
CA THR A 376 -9.68 22.61 6.49
C THR A 376 -8.18 22.73 6.78
N LEU A 377 -7.39 23.19 5.83
CA LEU A 377 -5.97 23.48 6.08
C LEU A 377 -5.77 24.57 7.13
N ALA A 378 -6.69 25.54 7.21
CA ALA A 378 -6.66 26.58 8.23
C ALA A 378 -6.68 26.00 9.65
N GLU A 379 -7.39 24.90 9.92
CA GLU A 379 -7.38 24.20 11.21
C GLU A 379 -5.96 23.78 11.61
N SER A 380 -5.19 23.16 10.70
CA SER A 380 -3.80 22.76 10.99
C SER A 380 -2.84 23.95 11.09
N VAL A 381 -3.11 25.03 10.38
CA VAL A 381 -2.35 26.30 10.50
C VAL A 381 -2.58 26.90 11.89
N ASP A 382 -3.81 27.03 12.32
CA ASP A 382 -4.18 27.55 13.65
C ASP A 382 -3.59 26.70 14.77
N ASP A 383 -3.63 25.38 14.63
CA ASP A 383 -3.02 24.44 15.56
C ASP A 383 -1.49 24.65 15.67
N LEU A 384 -0.80 24.88 14.55
CA LEU A 384 0.64 25.21 14.53
C LEU A 384 0.93 26.58 15.18
N VAL A 385 0.11 27.59 14.93
CA VAL A 385 0.22 28.92 15.56
C VAL A 385 0.06 28.81 17.08
N ASP A 386 -0.90 28.05 17.57
CA ASP A 386 -1.12 27.81 19.01
C ASP A 386 0.05 27.05 19.65
N LEU A 387 0.61 26.08 18.93
CA LEU A 387 1.80 25.37 19.36
C LEU A 387 2.99 26.34 19.50
N VAL A 388 3.25 27.18 18.50
CA VAL A 388 4.31 28.21 18.55
C VAL A 388 4.10 29.14 19.75
N GLY A 389 2.86 29.59 19.99
CA GLY A 389 2.53 30.42 21.15
C GLY A 389 2.87 29.77 22.49
N THR A 390 2.72 28.44 22.56
CA THR A 390 2.98 27.64 23.77
C THR A 390 4.45 27.35 23.98
N VAL A 391 5.16 26.89 22.92
CA VAL A 391 6.56 26.43 23.06
C VAL A 391 7.57 27.57 23.05
N SER A 392 7.21 28.70 22.44
CA SER A 392 8.07 29.88 22.31
C SER A 392 7.27 31.18 22.54
N PRO A 393 6.80 31.48 23.75
CA PRO A 393 5.94 32.66 23.97
C PRO A 393 6.66 34.00 23.76
N ARG A 394 7.97 34.05 23.86
CA ARG A 394 8.77 35.28 23.79
C ARG A 394 9.87 35.25 22.73
N ARG A 395 10.44 34.09 22.43
CA ARG A 395 11.53 33.92 21.47
C ARG A 395 11.00 33.89 20.05
N ARG A 396 11.79 34.36 19.10
CA ARG A 396 11.49 34.18 17.66
C ARG A 396 11.53 32.69 17.31
N VAL A 397 10.90 32.31 16.22
CA VAL A 397 10.83 30.94 15.76
C VAL A 397 11.30 30.81 14.32
N ILE A 398 11.84 29.65 13.99
CA ILE A 398 12.07 29.20 12.62
C ILE A 398 11.11 28.05 12.36
N LEU A 399 10.26 28.18 11.37
CA LEU A 399 9.34 27.12 10.98
C LEU A 399 10.02 26.24 9.93
N VAL A 400 10.08 24.92 10.18
CA VAL A 400 10.70 23.95 9.27
C VAL A 400 9.63 22.98 8.80
N GLY A 401 9.29 23.01 7.52
CA GLY A 401 8.20 22.19 6.99
C GLY A 401 8.63 21.29 5.82
N HIS A 402 8.22 20.04 5.85
CA HIS A 402 8.40 19.07 4.76
C HIS A 402 7.11 18.86 4.01
N SER A 403 7.16 18.84 2.67
CA SER A 403 5.97 18.55 1.84
C SER A 403 4.80 19.48 2.21
N LEU A 404 3.60 18.96 2.49
CA LEU A 404 2.46 19.72 3.01
C LEU A 404 2.83 20.57 4.25
N GLY A 405 3.70 20.07 5.12
CA GLY A 405 4.17 20.80 6.30
C GLY A 405 4.86 22.11 5.96
N GLY A 406 5.47 22.25 4.78
CA GLY A 406 6.03 23.50 4.30
C GLY A 406 4.98 24.55 3.97
N GLU A 407 3.90 24.17 3.32
CA GLU A 407 2.77 25.09 3.06
C GLU A 407 2.05 25.49 4.35
N LEU A 408 1.90 24.55 5.30
CA LEU A 408 1.36 24.88 6.63
C LEU A 408 2.27 25.88 7.38
N ALA A 409 3.60 25.69 7.30
CA ALA A 409 4.58 26.60 7.88
C ALA A 409 4.52 28.00 7.24
N ARG A 410 4.36 28.09 5.91
CA ARG A 410 4.20 29.35 5.19
C ARG A 410 2.95 30.09 5.66
N ARG A 411 1.80 29.42 5.71
CA ARG A 411 0.54 30.03 6.17
C ARG A 411 0.61 30.43 7.65
N ALA A 412 1.25 29.63 8.49
CA ALA A 412 1.46 29.97 9.89
C ALA A 412 2.39 31.20 10.06
N ALA A 413 3.41 31.32 9.19
CA ALA A 413 4.29 32.49 9.20
C ALA A 413 3.54 33.78 8.85
N LEU A 414 2.57 33.75 7.93
CA LEU A 414 1.71 34.90 7.65
C LEU A 414 0.91 35.36 8.89
N GLN A 415 0.38 34.41 9.69
CA GLN A 415 -0.35 34.75 10.91
C GLN A 415 0.56 35.20 12.05
N LEU A 416 1.77 34.64 12.16
CA LEU A 416 2.71 34.94 13.25
C LEU A 416 3.51 36.23 13.05
N GLY A 417 3.65 36.67 11.80
CA GLY A 417 4.34 37.92 11.43
C GLY A 417 5.79 37.99 11.95
N GLU A 418 6.16 39.08 12.61
CA GLU A 418 7.50 39.34 13.12
C GLU A 418 8.05 38.30 14.10
N ARG A 419 7.22 37.42 14.60
CA ARG A 419 7.65 36.31 15.47
C ARG A 419 8.40 35.24 14.71
N VAL A 420 8.23 35.16 13.38
CA VAL A 420 8.94 34.22 12.52
C VAL A 420 10.19 34.86 11.97
N GLU A 421 11.34 34.34 12.35
CA GLU A 421 12.63 34.78 11.84
C GLU A 421 12.92 34.23 10.46
N GLY A 422 12.51 32.97 10.23
CA GLY A 422 12.67 32.34 8.93
C GLY A 422 11.76 31.12 8.72
N VAL A 423 11.60 30.75 7.45
CA VAL A 423 10.91 29.51 7.06
C VAL A 423 11.87 28.65 6.27
N VAL A 424 11.96 27.37 6.64
CA VAL A 424 12.73 26.36 5.94
C VAL A 424 11.75 25.38 5.27
N TYR A 425 11.80 25.34 3.96
CA TYR A 425 11.00 24.46 3.13
C TYR A 425 11.84 23.25 2.71
N LEU A 426 11.41 22.06 3.05
CA LEU A 426 12.09 20.82 2.73
C LEU A 426 11.25 20.03 1.71
N ASP A 427 11.61 20.10 0.46
CA ASP A 427 10.88 19.54 -0.69
C ASP A 427 9.36 19.79 -0.58
N SER A 428 9.03 21.06 -0.38
CA SER A 428 7.70 21.53 0.06
C SER A 428 6.67 21.47 -1.06
N SER A 429 5.41 21.19 -0.69
CA SER A 429 4.26 21.44 -1.56
C SER A 429 4.10 22.93 -1.84
N HIS A 430 3.58 23.23 -3.02
CA HIS A 430 3.17 24.58 -3.45
C HIS A 430 1.66 24.58 -3.67
N PRO A 431 0.91 25.61 -3.24
CA PRO A 431 -0.56 25.58 -3.36
C PRO A 431 -1.07 25.49 -4.80
N ASP A 432 -0.25 25.86 -5.79
CA ASP A 432 -0.58 25.77 -7.22
C ASP A 432 -0.13 24.46 -7.89
N GLU A 433 0.45 23.52 -7.15
CA GLU A 433 1.05 22.32 -7.74
C GLU A 433 0.05 21.42 -8.48
N LEU A 434 -1.21 21.35 -8.04
CA LEU A 434 -2.24 20.55 -8.70
C LEU A 434 -2.76 21.18 -9.99
N ASN A 435 -2.62 22.49 -10.18
CA ASN A 435 -3.04 23.21 -11.38
C ASN A 435 -1.91 23.23 -12.44
N ARG A 436 -0.66 23.36 -12.00
CA ARG A 436 0.52 23.49 -12.88
C ARG A 436 1.16 22.17 -13.23
N SER A 437 1.34 21.26 -12.26
CA SER A 437 1.97 19.97 -12.50
C SER A 437 0.96 18.96 -13.02
N LYS A 438 1.10 18.58 -14.28
CA LYS A 438 0.30 17.49 -14.86
C LYS A 438 0.50 16.18 -14.09
N GLN A 439 1.72 15.90 -13.64
CA GLN A 439 2.04 14.68 -12.90
C GLN A 439 1.31 14.64 -11.55
N GLN A 440 1.32 15.75 -10.81
CA GLN A 440 0.61 15.86 -9.53
C GLN A 440 -0.91 15.72 -9.75
N SER A 441 -1.46 16.40 -10.74
CA SER A 441 -2.89 16.31 -11.09
C SER A 441 -3.30 14.88 -11.50
N ASP A 442 -2.51 14.19 -12.33
CA ASP A 442 -2.78 12.81 -12.77
C ASP A 442 -2.69 11.80 -11.61
N THR A 443 -1.86 12.10 -10.60
CA THR A 443 -1.68 11.23 -9.41
C THR A 443 -2.71 11.50 -8.33
N ALA A 444 -3.32 12.66 -8.29
CA ALA A 444 -4.27 13.08 -7.24
C ALA A 444 -5.41 12.07 -7.02
N LYS A 445 -6.07 11.63 -8.08
CA LYS A 445 -7.13 10.62 -7.99
C LYS A 445 -6.63 9.28 -7.44
N ARG A 446 -5.45 8.83 -7.90
CA ARG A 446 -4.85 7.57 -7.44
C ARG A 446 -4.45 7.64 -5.96
N LEU A 447 -4.00 8.80 -5.52
CA LEU A 447 -3.64 9.04 -4.12
C LEU A 447 -4.88 8.93 -3.22
N SER A 448 -5.98 9.57 -3.59
CA SER A 448 -7.26 9.48 -2.88
C SER A 448 -7.76 8.04 -2.74
N GLU A 449 -7.71 7.26 -3.84
CA GLU A 449 -8.07 5.84 -3.85
C GLU A 449 -7.13 5.02 -2.95
N SER A 450 -5.82 5.25 -3.02
CA SER A 450 -4.81 4.53 -2.23
C SER A 450 -4.97 4.78 -0.74
N LEU A 451 -5.20 6.03 -0.32
CA LEU A 451 -5.46 6.39 1.07
C LEU A 451 -6.72 5.69 1.60
N THR A 452 -7.78 5.66 0.79
CA THR A 452 -9.03 4.97 1.14
C THR A 452 -8.83 3.46 1.27
N GLN A 453 -8.12 2.83 0.33
CA GLN A 453 -7.80 1.41 0.36
C GLN A 453 -6.95 1.04 1.57
N MET A 454 -5.96 1.86 1.91
CA MET A 454 -5.11 1.63 3.08
C MET A 454 -5.91 1.68 4.39
N VAL A 455 -6.84 2.62 4.52
CA VAL A 455 -7.73 2.68 5.70
C VAL A 455 -8.55 1.39 5.85
N TRP A 456 -9.13 0.88 4.75
CA TRP A 456 -9.87 -0.38 4.78
C TRP A 456 -8.99 -1.58 5.08
N PHE A 457 -7.82 -1.64 4.46
CA PHE A 457 -6.82 -2.69 4.70
C PHE A 457 -6.44 -2.76 6.19
N LEU A 458 -6.13 -1.63 6.81
CA LEU A 458 -5.76 -1.57 8.22
C LEU A 458 -6.95 -1.86 9.16
N ARG A 459 -8.16 -1.38 8.82
CA ARG A 459 -9.38 -1.71 9.58
C ARG A 459 -9.70 -3.20 9.57
N ALA A 460 -9.38 -3.90 8.51
CA ALA A 460 -9.49 -5.36 8.43
C ALA A 460 -8.46 -6.12 9.28
N GLY A 461 -7.58 -5.41 10.02
CA GLY A 461 -6.55 -6.03 10.86
C GLY A 461 -5.33 -6.55 10.09
N THR A 462 -5.27 -6.31 8.78
CA THR A 462 -4.19 -6.82 7.91
C THR A 462 -2.88 -6.06 8.05
N GLY A 463 -2.83 -5.00 8.87
CA GLY A 463 -1.60 -4.27 9.19
C GLY A 463 -0.47 -5.16 9.73
N ILE A 464 -0.79 -6.34 10.31
CA ILE A 464 0.19 -7.34 10.75
C ILE A 464 1.00 -7.90 9.57
N LEU A 465 0.43 -7.91 8.36
CA LEU A 465 1.04 -8.42 7.13
C LEU A 465 1.94 -7.39 6.44
N MET A 466 1.92 -6.13 6.90
CA MET A 466 2.74 -5.08 6.29
C MET A 466 4.22 -5.29 6.60
N SER A 467 5.03 -5.24 5.55
CA SER A 467 6.48 -5.13 5.67
C SER A 467 6.89 -3.70 6.01
N ARG A 468 8.07 -3.57 6.60
CA ARG A 468 8.64 -2.27 6.91
C ARG A 468 9.06 -1.56 5.62
N PRO A 469 8.61 -0.30 5.38
CA PRO A 469 9.05 0.48 4.23
C PRO A 469 10.55 0.79 4.31
N ILE A 470 11.18 0.97 3.15
CA ILE A 470 12.63 1.26 3.04
C ILE A 470 13.02 2.52 3.82
N TRP A 471 12.18 3.55 3.80
CA TRP A 471 12.45 4.80 4.53
C TRP A 471 12.50 4.59 6.05
N VAL A 472 11.69 3.66 6.61
CA VAL A 472 11.76 3.31 8.04
C VAL A 472 13.09 2.65 8.38
N ASP A 473 13.60 1.76 7.51
CA ASP A 473 14.88 1.09 7.74
C ASP A 473 16.08 2.07 7.60
N ALA A 474 15.90 3.19 6.92
CA ALA A 474 16.88 4.24 6.77
C ALA A 474 16.98 5.18 7.99
N LEU A 475 15.96 5.24 8.87
CA LEU A 475 15.97 6.03 10.09
C LEU A 475 17.01 5.52 11.12
N PRO A 476 17.41 6.33 12.12
CA PRO A 476 18.16 5.84 13.27
C PRO A 476 17.40 4.70 13.96
N GLU A 477 18.12 3.69 14.45
CA GLU A 477 17.52 2.44 14.96
C GLU A 477 16.48 2.68 16.06
N ALA A 478 16.70 3.66 16.92
CA ALA A 478 15.81 4.02 18.01
C ALA A 478 14.40 4.37 17.50
N TYR A 479 14.27 5.03 16.37
CA TYR A 479 13.00 5.56 15.85
C TYR A 479 12.21 4.55 14.99
N ARG A 480 12.87 3.52 14.42
CA ARG A 480 12.27 2.59 13.45
C ARG A 480 11.01 1.91 13.94
N LYS A 481 11.02 1.44 15.20
CA LYS A 481 9.89 0.70 15.77
C LYS A 481 8.65 1.60 15.95
N LYS A 482 8.84 2.84 16.39
CA LYS A 482 7.74 3.81 16.58
C LYS A 482 7.23 4.32 15.22
N ALA A 483 8.11 4.68 14.30
CA ALA A 483 7.74 5.09 12.96
C ALA A 483 6.93 4.00 12.23
N PHE A 484 7.35 2.74 12.31
CA PHE A 484 6.60 1.62 11.73
C PHE A 484 5.27 1.38 12.44
N ALA A 485 5.21 1.54 13.76
CA ALA A 485 3.97 1.43 14.51
C ALA A 485 2.95 2.48 14.06
N GLN A 486 3.38 3.74 13.86
CA GLN A 486 2.54 4.80 13.33
C GLN A 486 2.10 4.52 11.88
N TYR A 487 3.03 4.10 11.02
CA TYR A 487 2.74 3.75 9.62
C TYR A 487 1.68 2.66 9.50
N THR A 488 1.58 1.75 10.47
CA THR A 488 0.57 0.69 10.52
C THR A 488 -0.67 1.05 11.35
N ASP A 489 -0.79 2.29 11.84
CA ASP A 489 -1.97 2.77 12.59
C ASP A 489 -2.99 3.36 11.61
N VAL A 490 -4.21 2.82 11.63
CA VAL A 490 -5.33 3.29 10.80
C VAL A 490 -5.66 4.77 11.00
N ARG A 491 -5.37 5.32 12.18
CA ARG A 491 -5.65 6.73 12.51
C ARG A 491 -4.83 7.67 11.67
N MET A 492 -3.54 7.38 11.48
CA MET A 492 -2.64 8.12 10.62
C MET A 492 -3.17 8.21 9.18
N TRP A 493 -3.61 7.09 8.61
CA TRP A 493 -4.15 7.05 7.26
C TRP A 493 -5.53 7.71 7.13
N ASN A 494 -6.35 7.63 8.18
CA ASN A 494 -7.61 8.40 8.24
C ASN A 494 -7.35 9.91 8.28
N ALA A 495 -6.35 10.35 9.06
CA ALA A 495 -5.95 11.75 9.11
C ALA A 495 -5.42 12.19 7.74
N GLY A 496 -4.51 11.43 7.13
CA GLY A 496 -3.99 11.74 5.79
C GLY A 496 -5.08 11.77 4.70
N ARG A 497 -6.05 10.86 4.75
CA ARG A 497 -7.19 10.89 3.82
C ARG A 497 -8.05 12.14 3.97
N ARG A 498 -8.26 12.58 5.21
CA ARG A 498 -8.99 13.82 5.53
C ARG A 498 -8.20 15.06 5.10
N GLU A 499 -6.90 15.09 5.40
CA GLU A 499 -6.00 16.15 4.96
C GLU A 499 -5.96 16.24 3.43
N TRP A 500 -5.83 15.09 2.73
CA TRP A 500 -5.79 15.09 1.28
C TRP A 500 -7.06 15.68 0.65
N ALA A 501 -8.23 15.34 1.17
CA ALA A 501 -9.48 15.90 0.65
C ALA A 501 -9.52 17.45 0.73
N ALA A 502 -9.04 18.01 1.85
CA ALA A 502 -8.96 19.45 2.02
C ALA A 502 -7.83 20.08 1.19
N VAL A 503 -6.67 19.41 1.07
CA VAL A 503 -5.55 19.85 0.22
C VAL A 503 -5.98 19.89 -1.24
N GLU A 504 -6.65 18.85 -1.74
CA GLU A 504 -7.08 18.79 -3.13
C GLU A 504 -8.07 19.91 -3.44
N GLU A 505 -9.02 20.19 -2.56
CA GLU A 505 -9.98 21.29 -2.70
C GLU A 505 -9.29 22.65 -2.67
N ASP A 506 -8.47 22.92 -1.66
CA ASP A 506 -7.76 24.18 -1.42
C ASP A 506 -6.77 24.49 -2.57
N PHE A 507 -5.95 23.50 -2.97
CA PHE A 507 -4.94 23.69 -4.01
C PHE A 507 -5.55 23.85 -5.41
N ARG A 508 -6.66 23.17 -5.71
CA ARG A 508 -7.37 23.41 -6.97
C ARG A 508 -8.06 24.76 -7.03
N ALA A 509 -8.44 25.32 -5.88
CA ALA A 509 -9.05 26.63 -5.76
C ALA A 509 -8.01 27.78 -5.70
N PHE A 510 -6.71 27.45 -5.61
CA PHE A 510 -5.67 28.45 -5.55
C PHE A 510 -5.58 29.24 -6.87
N GLU A 511 -5.61 30.57 -6.77
CA GLU A 511 -5.47 31.51 -7.87
C GLU A 511 -4.56 32.68 -7.48
N GLY A 512 -3.73 33.13 -8.39
CA GLY A 512 -2.88 34.29 -8.21
C GLY A 512 -1.46 33.97 -7.73
N GLU A 513 -0.86 34.88 -6.98
CA GLU A 513 0.51 34.81 -6.47
C GLU A 513 0.50 34.50 -4.96
N LEU A 514 1.64 33.99 -4.48
CA LEU A 514 1.85 33.77 -3.04
C LEU A 514 1.88 35.12 -2.29
N GLU A 515 1.17 35.17 -1.17
CA GLU A 515 1.24 36.33 -0.28
C GLU A 515 2.68 36.55 0.21
N PRO A 516 3.18 37.82 0.16
CA PRO A 516 4.55 38.12 0.56
C PRO A 516 4.78 37.96 2.07
N LEU A 517 5.97 37.53 2.42
CA LEU A 517 6.46 37.35 3.79
C LEU A 517 7.72 38.17 4.02
N GLU A 518 7.81 38.88 5.14
CA GLU A 518 8.99 39.66 5.53
C GLU A 518 9.92 38.85 6.45
N THR A 519 10.30 37.66 6.00
CA THR A 519 11.12 36.72 6.76
C THR A 519 12.24 36.14 5.89
N HIS A 520 13.25 35.50 6.49
CA HIS A 520 14.23 34.72 5.76
C HIS A 520 13.62 33.43 5.23
N ALA A 521 14.14 32.91 4.10
CA ALA A 521 13.68 31.62 3.56
C ALA A 521 14.83 30.74 3.04
N LEU A 522 14.83 29.49 3.44
CA LEU A 522 15.64 28.45 2.83
C LEU A 522 14.73 27.40 2.20
N VAL A 523 14.90 27.17 0.90
CA VAL A 523 14.18 26.12 0.18
C VAL A 523 15.16 25.03 -0.22
N VAL A 524 14.94 23.83 0.29
CA VAL A 524 15.73 22.64 -0.02
C VAL A 524 14.88 21.72 -0.91
N SER A 525 15.33 21.50 -2.13
CA SER A 525 14.67 20.64 -3.13
C SER A 525 15.39 19.29 -3.21
N ALA A 526 14.65 18.21 -3.37
CA ALA A 526 15.22 16.90 -3.68
C ALA A 526 15.43 16.78 -5.20
N GLN A 527 16.64 16.35 -5.63
CA GLN A 527 17.00 16.27 -7.05
C GLN A 527 16.00 15.41 -7.86
N GLN A 528 15.61 14.26 -7.32
CA GLN A 528 14.70 13.37 -8.06
C GLN A 528 13.28 13.93 -8.18
N THR A 529 12.85 14.80 -7.27
CA THR A 529 11.58 15.53 -7.39
C THR A 529 11.65 16.51 -8.55
N VAL A 530 12.72 17.29 -8.63
CA VAL A 530 12.97 18.26 -9.70
C VAL A 530 13.16 17.58 -11.07
N ASP A 531 13.93 16.48 -11.13
CA ASP A 531 14.15 15.74 -12.38
C ASP A 531 12.87 15.12 -12.93
N ARG A 532 11.97 14.72 -12.04
CA ARG A 532 10.70 14.09 -12.39
C ARG A 532 9.69 15.10 -12.91
N ASP A 533 9.70 16.31 -12.36
CA ASP A 533 8.82 17.40 -12.73
C ASP A 533 9.55 18.76 -12.62
N PRO A 534 10.02 19.34 -13.76
CA PRO A 534 10.72 20.61 -13.76
C PRO A 534 9.92 21.80 -13.19
N ASP A 535 8.58 21.75 -13.23
CA ASP A 535 7.74 22.79 -12.64
C ASP A 535 7.90 22.87 -11.11
N GLN A 536 8.34 21.79 -10.45
CA GLN A 536 8.62 21.81 -9.00
C GLN A 536 9.72 22.79 -8.64
N LEU A 537 10.81 22.85 -9.40
CA LEU A 537 11.88 23.82 -9.13
C LEU A 537 11.42 25.26 -9.34
N LEU A 538 10.57 25.51 -10.33
CA LEU A 538 9.97 26.84 -10.53
C LEU A 538 9.11 27.24 -9.33
N MET A 539 8.24 26.36 -8.86
CA MET A 539 7.42 26.56 -7.67
C MET A 539 8.24 26.75 -6.40
N HIS A 540 9.34 26.01 -6.24
CA HIS A 540 10.27 26.18 -5.14
C HIS A 540 10.97 27.55 -5.19
N ASN A 541 11.31 28.06 -6.37
CA ASN A 541 11.84 29.42 -6.51
C ASN A 541 10.77 30.49 -6.22
N GLU A 542 9.50 30.24 -6.52
CA GLU A 542 8.39 31.13 -6.17
C GLU A 542 8.17 31.17 -4.65
N LEU A 543 8.28 30.02 -3.95
CA LEU A 543 8.28 30.00 -2.48
C LEU A 543 9.38 30.92 -1.91
N ALA A 544 10.61 30.80 -2.42
CA ALA A 544 11.71 31.69 -2.01
C ALA A 544 11.42 33.16 -2.39
N GLY A 545 10.92 33.41 -3.60
CA GLY A 545 10.60 34.74 -4.11
C GLY A 545 9.44 35.46 -3.38
N ALA A 546 8.60 34.71 -2.68
CA ALA A 546 7.55 35.27 -1.84
C ALA A 546 8.11 35.92 -0.56
N HIS A 547 9.33 35.57 -0.14
CA HIS A 547 10.01 36.16 1.00
C HIS A 547 10.76 37.43 0.58
N ARG A 548 10.22 38.57 0.92
CA ARG A 548 10.69 39.89 0.51
C ARG A 548 10.98 40.75 1.75
N GLY A 549 11.76 41.78 1.60
CA GLY A 549 12.08 42.75 2.66
C GLY A 549 13.56 43.15 2.66
N GLN A 550 13.87 44.34 3.19
CA GLN A 550 15.23 44.84 3.26
C GLN A 550 16.04 44.01 4.25
N GLY A 551 17.19 43.47 3.81
CA GLY A 551 18.05 42.63 4.65
C GLY A 551 17.59 41.15 4.74
N ARG A 552 16.52 40.73 4.07
CA ARG A 552 16.07 39.33 4.11
C ARG A 552 16.86 38.47 3.13
N ARG A 553 17.29 37.30 3.60
CA ARG A 553 18.02 36.31 2.81
C ARG A 553 17.07 35.23 2.33
N THR A 554 17.17 34.90 1.05
CA THR A 554 16.49 33.76 0.46
C THR A 554 17.51 32.87 -0.26
N GLU A 555 17.37 31.57 -0.11
CA GLU A 555 18.26 30.59 -0.72
C GLU A 555 17.46 29.37 -1.20
N VAL A 556 17.76 28.89 -2.42
CA VAL A 556 17.23 27.63 -2.96
C VAL A 556 18.38 26.68 -3.21
N VAL A 557 18.32 25.49 -2.64
CA VAL A 557 19.37 24.47 -2.71
C VAL A 557 18.77 23.14 -3.16
N VAL A 558 19.44 22.47 -4.11
CA VAL A 558 19.08 21.13 -4.55
C VAL A 558 20.01 20.10 -3.91
N ILE A 559 19.47 19.07 -3.27
CA ILE A 559 20.25 17.97 -2.70
C ILE A 559 20.34 16.85 -3.75
N GLU A 560 21.54 16.69 -4.30
CA GLU A 560 21.82 15.72 -5.37
C GLU A 560 21.57 14.28 -4.94
N GLY A 561 20.84 13.54 -5.79
CA GLY A 561 20.53 12.13 -5.61
C GLY A 561 19.46 11.82 -4.56
N ALA A 562 18.94 12.83 -3.85
CA ALA A 562 17.83 12.67 -2.92
C ALA A 562 16.47 12.59 -3.66
N ASP A 563 15.54 11.83 -3.12
CA ASP A 563 14.12 11.89 -3.44
C ASP A 563 13.32 12.51 -2.28
N HIS A 564 12.00 12.65 -2.47
CA HIS A 564 11.08 13.29 -1.53
C HIS A 564 11.18 12.78 -0.07
N ASP A 565 11.35 11.48 0.12
CA ASP A 565 11.46 10.88 1.44
C ASP A 565 12.92 10.81 1.91
N THR A 566 13.84 10.43 1.02
CA THR A 566 15.23 10.18 1.38
C THR A 566 15.98 11.44 1.76
N VAL A 567 15.56 12.62 1.32
CA VAL A 567 16.13 13.92 1.71
C VAL A 567 16.16 14.10 3.24
N LEU A 568 15.23 13.46 3.97
CA LEU A 568 15.15 13.49 5.43
C LEU A 568 15.50 12.15 6.08
N THR A 569 15.16 11.03 5.45
CA THR A 569 15.23 9.72 6.10
C THR A 569 16.58 9.02 5.93
N GLN A 570 17.36 9.35 4.90
CA GLN A 570 18.73 8.85 4.75
C GLN A 570 19.74 9.79 5.39
N SER A 571 20.56 9.26 6.31
CA SER A 571 21.54 10.04 7.10
C SER A 571 22.43 10.94 6.25
N ARG A 572 22.94 10.45 5.10
CA ARG A 572 23.84 11.22 4.22
C ARG A 572 23.19 12.51 3.67
N PHE A 573 21.90 12.46 3.34
CA PHE A 573 21.17 13.63 2.82
C PHE A 573 20.66 14.51 3.97
N ALA A 574 20.12 13.89 5.01
CA ALA A 574 19.66 14.61 6.19
C ALA A 574 20.77 15.43 6.88
N HIS A 575 22.01 14.93 6.87
CA HIS A 575 23.16 15.70 7.38
C HIS A 575 23.47 16.91 6.49
N GLN A 576 23.43 16.79 5.16
CA GLN A 576 23.57 17.92 4.24
C GLN A 576 22.47 18.96 4.48
N VAL A 577 21.20 18.50 4.62
CA VAL A 577 20.08 19.38 4.97
C VAL A 577 20.34 20.12 6.26
N THR A 578 20.81 19.42 7.30
CA THR A 578 21.13 20.05 8.61
C THR A 578 22.23 21.11 8.46
N GLU A 579 23.31 20.82 7.74
CA GLU A 579 24.42 21.77 7.50
C GLU A 579 23.92 23.01 6.76
N ARG A 580 23.02 22.85 5.77
CA ARG A 580 22.41 24.00 5.07
C ARG A 580 21.53 24.83 6.00
N ILE A 581 20.70 24.19 6.84
CA ILE A 581 19.86 24.89 7.83
C ILE A 581 20.73 25.71 8.77
N VAL A 582 21.79 25.12 9.36
CA VAL A 582 22.67 25.78 10.30
C VAL A 582 23.40 26.96 9.62
N ALA A 583 24.02 26.73 8.47
CA ALA A 583 24.74 27.78 7.74
C ALA A 583 23.82 28.94 7.33
N PHE A 584 22.57 28.63 6.96
CA PHE A 584 21.59 29.64 6.61
C PHE A 584 21.18 30.48 7.83
N CYS A 585 20.89 29.84 8.96
CA CYS A 585 20.45 30.52 10.17
C CYS A 585 21.58 31.35 10.80
N ASP A 586 22.79 30.79 10.90
CA ASP A 586 23.93 31.50 11.50
C ASP A 586 24.35 32.73 10.67
N ALA A 587 24.26 32.68 9.36
CA ALA A 587 24.52 33.81 8.47
C ALA A 587 23.45 34.91 8.54
N GLY A 588 22.20 34.57 8.83
CA GLY A 588 21.07 35.51 9.00
C GLY A 588 21.18 36.30 10.32
N LEU A 589 21.53 35.63 11.41
CA LEU A 589 21.64 36.26 12.74
C LEU A 589 22.77 37.28 12.85
N VAL A 590 23.87 37.10 12.11
CA VAL A 590 25.03 38.04 12.15
C VAL A 590 24.71 39.37 11.48
N THR A 591 23.85 39.41 10.48
CA THR A 591 23.46 40.65 9.78
C THR A 591 22.54 41.54 10.62
N ASP A 592 21.65 40.96 11.42
CA ASP A 592 20.73 41.76 12.28
C ASP A 592 21.47 42.33 13.52
N ALA A 593 22.46 41.62 14.06
CA ALA A 593 23.25 42.11 15.22
C ALA A 593 24.15 43.32 14.86
N THR A 594 24.65 43.39 13.63
CA THR A 594 25.52 44.51 13.19
C THR A 594 24.71 45.77 12.84
N THR A 595 23.42 45.68 12.57
CA THR A 595 22.58 46.85 12.31
C THR A 595 22.12 47.54 13.59
N ASP A 596 21.91 46.80 14.69
CA ASP A 596 21.53 47.39 15.99
C ASP A 596 22.72 48.12 16.69
N GLU A 597 23.97 47.70 16.46
CA GLU A 597 25.13 48.39 17.04
C GLU A 597 25.42 49.74 16.34
N HIS A 598 25.00 49.94 15.08
CA HIS A 598 25.23 51.20 14.37
C HIS A 598 24.16 52.25 14.62
N GLU A 599 22.95 51.89 15.02
CA GLU A 599 21.92 52.88 15.42
C GLU A 599 22.06 53.37 16.86
N GLY A 600 22.72 52.61 17.74
CA GLY A 600 23.02 52.98 19.14
C GLY A 600 24.16 53.99 19.32
N ALA A 601 25.03 54.19 18.30
CA ALA A 601 26.18 55.09 18.36
C ALA A 601 25.92 56.53 17.81
N ALA A 602 24.69 56.81 17.35
CA ALA A 602 24.35 58.09 16.76
C ALA A 602 23.26 58.89 17.55
N LYS A 603 23.21 58.68 18.88
CA LYS A 603 22.41 59.56 19.76
C LYS A 603 23.21 60.10 20.90
#